data_8fc252498e566845eeccc35c6dfb036c
#
_entry.id   8fc252498e566845eeccc35c6dfb036c
#
_cell.length_a   1.000
_cell.length_b   1.000
_cell.length_c   1.000
_cell.angle_alpha   90.00
_cell.angle_beta   90.00
_cell.angle_gamma   90.00
#
_symmetry.space_group_name_H-M   'P 1'
#
loop_
_entity.id
_entity.type
_entity.pdbx_description
1 polymer ?
#
loop_
_entity_poly.entity_id
_entity_poly.type
_entity_poly.pdbx_seq_one_letter_code
_entity_poly.pdbx_strand_id
1 'polypeptide(L)'
;TLETLPEAARELEAPSVIVVGGVCRLSDPFAWAERRPLFGKRFLVTRPRRRAGTLTARLRELGAEVVELPTIDPRPLPEADLTALADSAWLVLTSPSGAEIFFDLLRERGMDARRLAHLKIAALGPGTAKALAGFGLFADLIPPAYDAASLGRALASELRPGDRVF
;
A
#
# COMPACT_ATOMS: atom_id res chain seq x y z
N THR A 1 -29.47 7.24 35.04
CA THR A 1 -29.73 7.48 36.47
C THR A 1 -29.26 6.28 37.30
N LEU A 2 -29.11 6.41 38.60
CA LEU A 2 -28.78 5.28 39.47
C LEU A 2 -29.87 4.20 39.45
N GLU A 3 -31.11 4.58 39.24
CA GLU A 3 -32.25 3.68 39.12
C GLU A 3 -32.16 2.76 37.86
N THR A 4 -31.66 3.28 36.74
CA THR A 4 -31.52 2.52 35.48
C THR A 4 -30.19 1.82 35.37
N LEU A 5 -29.26 2.01 36.29
CA LEU A 5 -27.91 1.45 36.24
C LEU A 5 -27.87 -0.08 36.21
N PRO A 6 -28.67 -0.81 37.04
CA PRO A 6 -28.67 -2.27 37.05
C PRO A 6 -29.07 -2.87 35.68
N GLU A 7 -30.01 -2.22 34.99
CA GLU A 7 -30.44 -2.64 33.66
C GLU A 7 -29.37 -2.36 32.60
N ALA A 8 -28.83 -1.13 32.59
CA ALA A 8 -27.79 -0.72 31.65
C ALA A 8 -26.46 -1.49 31.83
N ALA A 9 -26.20 -1.98 33.05
CA ALA A 9 -24.99 -2.75 33.35
C ALA A 9 -25.11 -4.25 33.11
N ARG A 10 -26.30 -4.75 32.78
CA ARG A 10 -26.57 -6.19 32.69
C ARG A 10 -25.75 -6.93 31.63
N GLU A 11 -25.43 -6.25 30.55
CA GLU A 11 -24.67 -6.81 29.42
C GLU A 11 -23.19 -6.39 29.39
N LEU A 12 -22.74 -5.68 30.43
CA LEU A 12 -21.35 -5.21 30.49
C LEU A 12 -20.45 -6.30 31.09
N GLU A 13 -19.36 -6.57 30.37
CA GLU A 13 -18.31 -7.48 30.84
C GLU A 13 -17.22 -6.71 31.63
N ALA A 14 -16.54 -7.44 32.51
CA ALA A 14 -15.38 -6.88 33.22
C ALA A 14 -14.16 -6.76 32.28
N PRO A 15 -13.31 -5.71 32.44
CA PRO A 15 -13.39 -4.66 33.46
C PRO A 15 -14.36 -3.53 33.06
N SER A 16 -15.21 -3.11 34.00
CA SER A 16 -16.16 -2.02 33.81
C SER A 16 -15.99 -0.94 34.89
N VAL A 17 -16.27 0.31 34.53
CA VAL A 17 -16.16 1.46 35.43
C VAL A 17 -17.49 2.19 35.50
N ILE A 18 -17.95 2.50 36.72
CA ILE A 18 -19.14 3.29 36.93
C ILE A 18 -18.71 4.73 37.24
N VAL A 19 -19.22 5.68 36.44
CA VAL A 19 -19.00 7.11 36.65
C VAL A 19 -20.28 7.76 37.14
N VAL A 20 -20.21 8.48 38.25
CA VAL A 20 -21.38 9.15 38.88
C VAL A 20 -21.04 10.61 39.14
N GLY A 21 -22.02 11.49 38.94
CA GLY A 21 -21.91 12.92 39.28
C GLY A 21 -22.13 13.84 38.06
N GLY A 22 -21.89 15.13 38.29
CA GLY A 22 -22.10 16.18 37.29
C GLY A 22 -21.26 15.99 36.00
N VAL A 23 -20.16 15.24 36.11
CA VAL A 23 -19.29 14.91 34.96
C VAL A 23 -20.04 14.10 33.89
N CYS A 24 -21.06 13.33 34.23
CA CYS A 24 -21.88 12.56 33.27
C CYS A 24 -22.60 13.44 32.26
N ARG A 25 -22.81 14.75 32.57
CA ARG A 25 -23.40 15.71 31.62
C ARG A 25 -22.47 16.08 30.49
N LEU A 26 -21.19 15.77 30.64
CA LEU A 26 -20.16 16.01 29.61
C LEU A 26 -20.03 14.86 28.60
N SER A 27 -20.79 13.77 28.77
CA SER A 27 -20.72 12.62 27.85
C SER A 27 -20.97 13.02 26.40
N ASP A 28 -22.02 13.79 26.14
CA ASP A 28 -22.37 14.23 24.78
C ASP A 28 -21.32 15.15 24.14
N PRO A 29 -20.83 16.22 24.80
CA PRO A 29 -19.75 17.05 24.27
C PRO A 29 -18.45 16.26 24.01
N PHE A 30 -18.15 15.27 24.84
CA PHE A 30 -16.93 14.49 24.75
C PHE A 30 -17.06 13.20 23.92
N ALA A 31 -18.25 12.86 23.43
CA ALA A 31 -18.51 11.70 22.56
C ALA A 31 -17.95 11.86 21.13
N TRP A 32 -16.85 12.59 20.94
CA TRP A 32 -16.25 12.84 19.62
C TRP A 32 -15.63 11.58 19.03
N ALA A 33 -15.17 10.66 19.85
CA ALA A 33 -14.60 9.39 19.39
C ALA A 33 -15.69 8.45 18.88
N GLU A 34 -16.78 8.33 19.65
CA GLU A 34 -17.94 7.49 19.33
C GLU A 34 -18.72 7.99 18.10
N ARG A 35 -18.61 9.29 17.81
CA ARG A 35 -19.23 9.91 16.62
C ARG A 35 -18.43 9.71 15.33
N ARG A 36 -17.26 9.11 15.40
CA ARG A 36 -16.48 8.82 14.20
C ARG A 36 -17.18 7.75 13.35
N PRO A 37 -17.14 7.87 12.01
CA PRO A 37 -17.93 7.02 11.09
C PRO A 37 -17.70 5.52 11.24
N LEU A 38 -16.51 5.13 11.70
CA LEU A 38 -16.10 3.73 11.83
C LEU A 38 -15.89 3.31 13.29
N PHE A 39 -16.36 4.11 14.25
CA PHE A 39 -16.29 3.74 15.66
C PHE A 39 -16.96 2.38 15.92
N GLY A 40 -16.33 1.53 16.73
CA GLY A 40 -16.79 0.16 17.02
C GLY A 40 -16.67 -0.82 15.86
N LYS A 41 -16.14 -0.40 14.70
CA LYS A 41 -15.86 -1.31 13.58
C LYS A 41 -14.43 -1.82 13.65
N ARG A 42 -14.27 -3.14 13.43
CA ARG A 42 -12.96 -3.80 13.38
C ARG A 42 -12.64 -4.20 11.95
N PHE A 43 -11.42 -3.88 11.49
CA PHE A 43 -10.92 -4.20 10.15
C PHE A 43 -9.66 -5.05 10.24
N LEU A 44 -9.60 -6.07 9.39
CA LEU A 44 -8.39 -6.83 9.14
C LEU A 44 -7.74 -6.33 7.85
N VAL A 45 -6.51 -5.80 7.95
CA VAL A 45 -5.74 -5.32 6.80
C VAL A 45 -4.67 -6.35 6.44
N THR A 46 -4.81 -6.98 5.29
CA THR A 46 -3.94 -8.08 4.82
C THR A 46 -2.84 -7.63 3.87
N ARG A 47 -2.74 -6.33 3.57
CA ARG A 47 -1.74 -5.77 2.65
C ARG A 47 -0.32 -5.90 3.20
N PRO A 48 0.71 -5.98 2.32
CA PRO A 48 2.11 -5.92 2.73
C PRO A 48 2.39 -4.72 3.64
N ARG A 49 3.21 -4.89 4.67
CA ARG A 49 3.50 -3.84 5.68
C ARG A 49 3.91 -2.51 5.09
N ARG A 50 4.77 -2.51 4.07
CA ARG A 50 5.24 -1.29 3.38
C ARG A 50 4.09 -0.46 2.77
N ARG A 51 2.88 -1.04 2.60
CA ARG A 51 1.71 -0.42 1.95
C ARG A 51 0.46 -0.35 2.82
N ALA A 52 0.50 -0.96 4.00
CA ALA A 52 -0.63 -0.95 4.92
C ALA A 52 -0.82 0.43 5.58
N GLY A 53 0.27 1.15 5.83
CA GLY A 53 0.31 2.32 6.70
C GLY A 53 -0.71 3.41 6.38
N THR A 54 -0.85 3.83 5.12
CA THR A 54 -1.80 4.89 4.75
C THR A 54 -3.26 4.47 4.94
N LEU A 55 -3.62 3.23 4.56
CA LEU A 55 -4.97 2.71 4.74
C LEU A 55 -5.29 2.53 6.23
N THR A 56 -4.38 1.92 6.97
CA THR A 56 -4.51 1.71 8.41
C THR A 56 -4.66 3.03 9.16
N ALA A 57 -3.83 4.03 8.85
CA ALA A 57 -3.92 5.35 9.45
C ALA A 57 -5.30 5.97 9.18
N ARG A 58 -5.78 5.92 7.94
CA ARG A 58 -7.08 6.49 7.58
C ARG A 58 -8.25 5.79 8.25
N LEU A 59 -8.21 4.46 8.37
CA LEU A 59 -9.24 3.70 9.09
C LEU A 59 -9.26 4.07 10.59
N ARG A 60 -8.08 4.19 11.22
CA ARG A 60 -7.96 4.60 12.62
C ARG A 60 -8.43 6.04 12.85
N GLU A 61 -8.09 6.97 11.95
CA GLU A 61 -8.61 8.34 12.00
C GLU A 61 -10.15 8.39 11.98
N LEU A 62 -10.78 7.49 11.24
CA LEU A 62 -12.22 7.36 11.18
C LEU A 62 -12.83 6.62 12.39
N GLY A 63 -12.01 6.19 13.35
CA GLY A 63 -12.44 5.56 14.60
C GLY A 63 -12.44 4.02 14.57
N ALA A 64 -11.93 3.40 13.51
CA ALA A 64 -11.87 1.95 13.43
C ALA A 64 -10.77 1.35 14.31
N GLU A 65 -11.02 0.14 14.83
CA GLU A 65 -9.99 -0.77 15.31
C GLU A 65 -9.38 -1.49 14.10
N VAL A 66 -8.05 -1.45 13.96
CA VAL A 66 -7.38 -2.08 12.81
C VAL A 66 -6.34 -3.08 13.28
N VAL A 67 -6.55 -4.33 12.86
CA VAL A 67 -5.60 -5.43 13.00
C VAL A 67 -4.85 -5.59 11.68
N GLU A 68 -3.53 -5.49 11.73
CA GLU A 68 -2.68 -5.72 10.55
C GLU A 68 -2.19 -7.16 10.54
N LEU A 69 -2.56 -7.90 9.50
CA LEU A 69 -2.11 -9.27 9.24
C LEU A 69 -1.60 -9.37 7.81
N PRO A 70 -0.36 -8.94 7.53
CA PRO A 70 0.23 -9.07 6.19
C PRO A 70 0.28 -10.54 5.79
N THR A 71 -0.39 -10.88 4.68
CA THR A 71 -0.41 -12.26 4.16
C THR A 71 0.65 -12.50 3.09
N ILE A 72 1.25 -11.44 2.54
CA ILE A 72 2.27 -11.48 1.52
C ILE A 72 3.43 -10.58 1.97
N ASP A 73 4.64 -11.09 1.87
CA ASP A 73 5.89 -10.36 2.09
C ASP A 73 6.77 -10.52 0.85
N PRO A 74 6.63 -9.64 -0.15
CA PRO A 74 7.45 -9.71 -1.35
C PRO A 74 8.93 -9.49 -1.02
N ARG A 75 9.80 -10.39 -1.50
CA ARG A 75 11.25 -10.32 -1.29
C ARG A 75 11.97 -10.42 -2.62
N PRO A 76 13.15 -9.81 -2.75
CA PRO A 76 13.99 -10.03 -3.92
C PRO A 76 14.40 -11.50 -4.01
N LEU A 77 14.49 -12.01 -5.23
CA LEU A 77 15.14 -13.30 -5.46
C LEU A 77 16.65 -13.06 -5.42
N PRO A 78 17.41 -13.72 -4.53
CA PRO A 78 18.87 -13.51 -4.41
C PRO A 78 19.63 -13.82 -5.71
N GLU A 79 19.10 -14.75 -6.50
CA GLU A 79 19.66 -15.21 -7.76
C GLU A 79 19.17 -14.43 -8.99
N ALA A 80 18.39 -13.34 -8.80
CA ALA A 80 17.90 -12.57 -9.93
C ALA A 80 19.08 -12.06 -10.78
N ASP A 81 19.08 -12.45 -12.03
CA ASP A 81 20.11 -12.03 -12.98
C ASP A 81 19.78 -10.65 -13.55
N LEU A 82 20.59 -9.66 -13.19
CA LEU A 82 20.46 -8.30 -13.72
C LEU A 82 21.37 -8.03 -14.93
N THR A 83 22.15 -9.01 -15.39
CA THR A 83 23.05 -8.82 -16.54
C THR A 83 22.27 -8.52 -17.82
N ALA A 84 21.09 -9.12 -17.97
CA ALA A 84 20.19 -8.89 -19.08
C ALA A 84 19.72 -7.42 -19.23
N LEU A 85 19.82 -6.60 -18.18
CA LEU A 85 19.52 -5.17 -18.27
C LEU A 85 20.41 -4.46 -19.30
N ALA A 86 21.68 -4.86 -19.42
CA ALA A 86 22.64 -4.22 -20.32
C ALA A 86 22.25 -4.33 -21.80
N ASP A 87 21.59 -5.44 -22.16
CA ASP A 87 21.19 -5.75 -23.54
C ASP A 87 19.70 -5.52 -23.80
N SER A 88 18.97 -4.98 -22.83
CA SER A 88 17.54 -4.70 -22.97
C SER A 88 17.29 -3.30 -23.50
N ALA A 89 16.20 -3.15 -24.25
CA ALA A 89 15.69 -1.87 -24.72
C ALA A 89 14.62 -1.31 -23.78
N TRP A 90 13.94 -2.19 -23.06
CA TRP A 90 12.84 -1.83 -22.16
C TRP A 90 12.97 -2.50 -20.80
N LEU A 91 12.58 -1.75 -19.77
CA LEU A 91 12.33 -2.25 -18.43
C LEU A 91 10.81 -2.19 -18.17
N VAL A 92 10.20 -3.33 -17.82
CA VAL A 92 8.76 -3.41 -17.55
C VAL A 92 8.51 -3.70 -16.07
N LEU A 93 7.81 -2.80 -15.42
CA LEU A 93 7.45 -2.92 -14.01
C LEU A 93 5.93 -2.99 -13.86
N THR A 94 5.44 -4.12 -13.33
CA THR A 94 4.01 -4.43 -13.25
C THR A 94 3.38 -4.07 -11.90
N SER A 95 4.18 -3.76 -10.90
CA SER A 95 3.67 -3.38 -9.59
C SER A 95 4.58 -2.38 -8.88
N PRO A 96 4.03 -1.55 -8.01
CA PRO A 96 4.83 -0.65 -7.20
C PRO A 96 5.80 -1.38 -6.25
N SER A 97 5.39 -2.53 -5.69
CA SER A 97 6.28 -3.34 -4.84
C SER A 97 7.41 -3.97 -5.64
N GLY A 98 7.13 -4.40 -6.88
CA GLY A 98 8.16 -4.88 -7.80
C GLY A 98 9.19 -3.80 -8.10
N ALA A 99 8.75 -2.55 -8.33
CA ALA A 99 9.65 -1.43 -8.53
C ALA A 99 10.54 -1.19 -7.29
N GLU A 100 9.95 -1.13 -6.10
CA GLU A 100 10.70 -0.95 -4.85
C GLU A 100 11.76 -2.05 -4.66
N ILE A 101 11.38 -3.32 -4.82
CA ILE A 101 12.28 -4.48 -4.71
C ILE A 101 13.38 -4.44 -5.75
N PHE A 102 13.05 -4.08 -6.98
CA PHE A 102 14.03 -3.95 -8.07
C PHE A 102 15.11 -2.91 -7.74
N PHE A 103 14.72 -1.74 -7.22
CA PHE A 103 15.68 -0.71 -6.81
C PHE A 103 16.45 -1.08 -5.54
N ASP A 104 15.85 -1.82 -4.61
CA ASP A 104 16.57 -2.39 -3.47
C ASP A 104 17.65 -3.36 -3.96
N LEU A 105 17.32 -4.25 -4.91
CA LEU A 105 18.26 -5.19 -5.51
C LEU A 105 19.40 -4.50 -6.29
N LEU A 106 19.10 -3.43 -7.05
CA LEU A 106 20.14 -2.63 -7.69
C LEU A 106 21.13 -2.08 -6.68
N ARG A 107 20.63 -1.50 -5.57
CA ARG A 107 21.46 -0.92 -4.51
C ARG A 107 22.32 -1.96 -3.80
N GLU A 108 21.76 -3.12 -3.48
CA GLU A 108 22.48 -4.25 -2.87
C GLU A 108 23.66 -4.72 -3.74
N ARG A 109 23.56 -4.54 -5.06
CA ARG A 109 24.63 -4.87 -6.02
C ARG A 109 25.53 -3.69 -6.38
N GLY A 110 25.44 -2.58 -5.63
CA GLY A 110 26.27 -1.38 -5.88
C GLY A 110 25.90 -0.65 -7.16
N MET A 111 24.69 -0.88 -7.71
CA MET A 111 24.18 -0.21 -8.90
C MET A 111 23.16 0.87 -8.54
N ASP A 112 23.00 1.84 -9.42
CA ASP A 112 22.00 2.90 -9.29
C ASP A 112 21.24 3.15 -10.60
N ALA A 113 20.35 4.16 -10.61
CA ALA A 113 19.50 4.49 -11.74
C ALA A 113 20.27 4.81 -13.04
N ARG A 114 21.54 5.17 -12.98
CA ARG A 114 22.37 5.42 -14.15
C ARG A 114 22.56 4.19 -15.03
N ARG A 115 22.46 3.00 -14.44
CA ARG A 115 22.48 1.71 -15.19
C ARG A 115 21.27 1.53 -16.09
N LEU A 116 20.21 2.30 -15.87
CA LEU A 116 18.95 2.24 -16.62
C LEU A 116 18.85 3.35 -17.68
N ALA A 117 19.87 4.21 -17.84
CA ALA A 117 19.81 5.41 -18.68
C ALA A 117 19.53 5.12 -20.18
N HIS A 118 19.84 3.91 -20.64
CA HIS A 118 19.62 3.49 -22.03
C HIS A 118 18.25 2.82 -22.24
N LEU A 119 17.54 2.49 -21.16
CA LEU A 119 16.27 1.78 -21.20
C LEU A 119 15.09 2.74 -21.29
N LYS A 120 14.10 2.39 -22.09
CA LYS A 120 12.74 2.90 -21.91
C LYS A 120 12.05 2.13 -20.78
N ILE A 121 11.16 2.80 -20.06
CA ILE A 121 10.51 2.24 -18.88
C ILE A 121 9.01 2.16 -19.10
N ALA A 122 8.44 0.96 -18.97
CA ALA A 122 7.01 0.77 -18.99
C ALA A 122 6.48 0.42 -17.58
N ALA A 123 5.43 1.10 -17.17
CA ALA A 123 4.73 0.85 -15.91
C ALA A 123 3.30 0.38 -16.19
N LEU A 124 2.86 -0.67 -15.51
CA LEU A 124 1.51 -1.21 -15.69
C LEU A 124 0.41 -0.20 -15.37
N GLY A 125 0.66 0.70 -14.45
CA GLY A 125 -0.33 1.71 -14.05
C GLY A 125 0.24 2.84 -13.19
N PRO A 126 -0.61 3.81 -12.81
CA PRO A 126 -0.18 5.03 -12.14
C PRO A 126 0.47 4.78 -10.77
N GLY A 127 0.09 3.73 -10.06
CA GLY A 127 0.72 3.35 -8.80
C GLY A 127 2.18 2.94 -8.97
N THR A 128 2.50 2.21 -10.05
CA THR A 128 3.87 1.80 -10.40
C THR A 128 4.68 3.00 -10.89
N ALA A 129 4.07 3.85 -11.72
CA ALA A 129 4.69 5.10 -12.18
C ALA A 129 5.02 6.04 -11.01
N LYS A 130 4.14 6.15 -10.02
CA LYS A 130 4.40 6.91 -8.80
C LYS A 130 5.57 6.35 -7.98
N ALA A 131 5.68 5.02 -7.90
CA ALA A 131 6.82 4.39 -7.22
C ALA A 131 8.14 4.69 -7.95
N LEU A 132 8.16 4.62 -9.30
CA LEU A 132 9.30 5.01 -10.12
C LEU A 132 9.72 6.46 -9.91
N ALA A 133 8.75 7.38 -9.85
CA ALA A 133 9.01 8.81 -9.59
C ALA A 133 9.73 9.03 -8.25
N GLY A 134 9.48 8.19 -7.24
CA GLY A 134 10.20 8.19 -5.97
C GLY A 134 11.70 7.87 -6.09
N PHE A 135 12.10 7.20 -7.17
CA PHE A 135 13.50 6.92 -7.53
C PHE A 135 14.06 7.89 -8.58
N GLY A 136 13.33 8.96 -8.92
CA GLY A 136 13.73 9.95 -9.90
C GLY A 136 13.56 9.53 -11.36
N LEU A 137 12.78 8.48 -11.63
CA LEU A 137 12.52 7.96 -12.97
C LEU A 137 11.04 8.12 -13.33
N PHE A 138 10.79 8.39 -14.60
CA PHE A 138 9.44 8.48 -15.16
C PHE A 138 9.21 7.35 -16.15
N ALA A 139 7.98 6.83 -16.18
CA ALA A 139 7.62 5.82 -17.17
C ALA A 139 7.40 6.47 -18.52
N ASP A 140 8.02 5.90 -19.57
CA ASP A 140 7.81 6.29 -20.97
C ASP A 140 6.47 5.76 -21.50
N LEU A 141 6.00 4.63 -20.93
CA LEU A 141 4.76 3.98 -21.33
C LEU A 141 3.92 3.60 -20.12
N ILE A 142 2.66 4.03 -20.13
CA ILE A 142 1.61 3.56 -19.22
C ILE A 142 0.41 3.21 -20.10
N PRO A 143 -0.11 1.97 -20.07
CA PRO A 143 -1.22 1.57 -20.93
C PRO A 143 -2.53 2.27 -20.51
N PRO A 144 -3.50 2.43 -21.42
CA PRO A 144 -4.79 3.06 -21.11
C PRO A 144 -5.65 2.26 -20.13
N ALA A 145 -5.52 0.91 -20.13
CA ALA A 145 -6.08 0.02 -19.12
C ALA A 145 -4.93 -0.65 -18.36
N TYR A 146 -5.06 -0.72 -17.03
CA TYR A 146 -3.98 -1.15 -16.14
C TYR A 146 -3.96 -2.68 -15.96
N ASP A 147 -3.96 -3.40 -17.07
CA ASP A 147 -3.90 -4.85 -17.14
C ASP A 147 -2.76 -5.31 -18.07
N ALA A 148 -2.35 -6.57 -17.90
CA ALA A 148 -1.23 -7.14 -18.65
C ALA A 148 -1.46 -7.18 -20.16
N ALA A 149 -2.70 -7.41 -20.60
CA ALA A 149 -3.02 -7.48 -22.03
C ALA A 149 -2.91 -6.10 -22.69
N SER A 150 -3.38 -5.05 -22.01
CA SER A 150 -3.25 -3.67 -22.48
C SER A 150 -1.79 -3.21 -22.50
N LEU A 151 -1.01 -3.55 -21.47
CA LEU A 151 0.43 -3.26 -21.45
C LEU A 151 1.15 -3.98 -22.57
N GLY A 152 0.85 -5.28 -22.79
CA GLY A 152 1.46 -6.06 -23.87
C GLY A 152 1.18 -5.48 -25.26
N ARG A 153 -0.07 -5.06 -25.52
CA ARG A 153 -0.43 -4.41 -26.80
C ARG A 153 0.27 -3.06 -26.98
N ALA A 154 0.29 -2.24 -25.94
CA ALA A 154 0.94 -0.93 -26.00
C ALA A 154 2.46 -1.08 -26.18
N LEU A 155 3.08 -2.05 -25.51
CA LEU A 155 4.50 -2.33 -25.65
C LEU A 155 4.83 -2.87 -27.04
N ALA A 156 4.00 -3.78 -27.59
CA ALA A 156 4.19 -4.34 -28.92
C ALA A 156 4.20 -3.29 -30.04
N SER A 157 3.49 -2.17 -29.87
CA SER A 157 3.51 -1.07 -30.82
C SER A 157 4.78 -0.21 -30.77
N GLU A 158 5.55 -0.30 -29.70
CA GLU A 158 6.78 0.46 -29.46
C GLU A 158 8.05 -0.35 -29.73
N LEU A 159 7.95 -1.68 -29.66
CA LEU A 159 9.09 -2.59 -29.83
C LEU A 159 9.54 -2.67 -31.29
N ARG A 160 10.84 -2.73 -31.49
CA ARG A 160 11.49 -3.01 -32.78
C ARG A 160 11.92 -4.47 -32.86
N PRO A 161 12.05 -5.03 -34.07
CA PRO A 161 12.62 -6.37 -34.24
C PRO A 161 14.01 -6.45 -33.57
N GLY A 162 14.16 -7.41 -32.66
CA GLY A 162 15.42 -7.61 -31.91
C GLY A 162 15.46 -6.93 -30.53
N ASP A 163 14.52 -6.05 -30.20
CA ASP A 163 14.44 -5.45 -28.87
C ASP A 163 14.21 -6.52 -27.79
N ARG A 164 14.98 -6.43 -26.72
CA ARG A 164 14.79 -7.24 -25.51
C ARG A 164 14.03 -6.45 -24.45
N VAL A 165 13.21 -7.14 -23.70
CA VAL A 165 12.42 -6.61 -22.60
C VAL A 165 12.84 -7.32 -21.32
N PHE A 166 13.15 -6.53 -20.29
CA PHE A 166 13.45 -7.00 -18.95
C PHE A 166 12.24 -6.87 -18.05
#